data_a907ad5a1544da313c44fa08ef0ed1ca
#
_entry.id   a907ad5a1544da313c44fa08ef0ed1ca
#
_cell.length_a   1.000
_cell.length_b   1.000
_cell.length_c   1.000
_cell.angle_alpha   90.00
_cell.angle_beta   90.00
_cell.angle_gamma   90.00
#
_symmetry.space_group_name_H-M   'P 1'
#
loop_
_entity.id
_entity.type
_entity.pdbx_description
1 polymer ?
#
loop_
_entity_poly.entity_id
_entity_poly.type
_entity_poly.pdbx_seq_one_letter_code
_entity_poly.pdbx_strand_id
1 'polypeptide(L)'
;MYLTRFSYDVLPANRQRAIDLIRREVEVARRDGRNARLLVPLTRGQGGAALQFEVELGSLDQLERVRHSGGAPGEDVASLMQDFSEILLAPPGVEILRVAEGG
;
A
#
# COMPACT_ATOMS: atom_id res chain seq x y z
N MET A 1 11.60 -13.94 -1.68
CA MET A 1 11.10 -12.56 -1.58
C MET A 1 9.61 -12.54 -1.81
N TYR A 2 8.92 -11.69 -1.09
CA TYR A 2 7.48 -11.52 -1.20
C TYR A 2 7.15 -10.08 -1.54
N LEU A 3 6.04 -9.88 -2.26
CA LEU A 3 5.49 -8.57 -2.54
C LEU A 3 4.12 -8.48 -1.89
N THR A 4 3.87 -7.41 -1.16
CA THR A 4 2.53 -7.09 -0.67
C THR A 4 2.03 -5.90 -1.45
N ARG A 5 0.87 -6.06 -2.08
CA ARG A 5 0.26 -5.02 -2.90
C ARG A 5 -1.09 -4.64 -2.32
N PHE A 6 -1.22 -3.38 -1.94
CA PHE A 6 -2.46 -2.81 -1.45
C PHE A 6 -3.12 -2.03 -2.58
N SER A 7 -4.38 -2.29 -2.81
CA SER A 7 -5.16 -1.63 -3.87
C SER A 7 -6.19 -0.71 -3.25
N TYR A 8 -6.19 0.55 -3.68
CA TYR A 8 -7.07 1.58 -3.14
C TYR A 8 -8.02 2.08 -4.22
N ASP A 9 -9.29 2.17 -3.88
CA ASP A 9 -10.30 2.73 -4.76
C ASP A 9 -10.83 4.02 -4.16
N VAL A 10 -10.75 5.11 -4.96
CA VAL A 10 -11.14 6.44 -4.52
C VAL A 10 -11.84 7.17 -5.66
N LEU A 11 -12.69 8.12 -5.30
CA LEU A 11 -13.26 9.02 -6.29
C LEU A 11 -12.18 9.90 -6.95
N PRO A 12 -12.36 10.28 -8.22
CA PRO A 12 -11.39 11.16 -8.89
C PRO A 12 -11.10 12.45 -8.12
N ALA A 13 -12.09 13.00 -7.43
CA ALA A 13 -11.90 14.20 -6.61
C ALA A 13 -10.91 14.00 -5.45
N ASN A 14 -10.74 12.77 -4.98
CA ASN A 14 -9.85 12.44 -3.87
C ASN A 14 -8.52 11.83 -4.33
N ARG A 15 -8.30 11.74 -5.63
CA ARG A 15 -7.15 11.05 -6.18
C ARG A 15 -5.83 11.65 -5.71
N GLN A 16 -5.70 12.97 -5.73
CA GLN A 16 -4.45 13.63 -5.30
C GLN A 16 -4.20 13.42 -3.81
N ARG A 17 -5.23 13.49 -2.99
CA ARG A 17 -5.12 13.23 -1.56
C ARG A 17 -4.66 11.79 -1.30
N ALA A 18 -5.21 10.83 -2.05
CA ALA A 18 -4.81 9.43 -1.96
C ALA A 18 -3.33 9.24 -2.36
N ILE A 19 -2.89 9.89 -3.44
CA ILE A 19 -1.48 9.85 -3.86
C ILE A 19 -0.58 10.37 -2.74
N ASP A 20 -0.93 11.47 -2.13
CA ASP A 20 -0.12 12.06 -1.05
C ASP A 20 -0.04 11.12 0.17
N LEU A 21 -1.15 10.46 0.51
CA LEU A 21 -1.16 9.48 1.60
C LEU A 21 -0.29 8.25 1.28
N ILE A 22 -0.37 7.73 0.06
CA ILE A 22 0.45 6.59 -0.35
C ILE A 22 1.93 6.96 -0.36
N ARG A 23 2.27 8.18 -0.79
CA ARG A 23 3.66 8.67 -0.73
C ARG A 23 4.19 8.67 0.69
N ARG A 24 3.36 9.01 1.68
CA ARG A 24 3.75 8.93 3.10
C ARG A 24 4.01 7.49 3.52
N GLU A 25 3.18 6.54 3.08
CA GLU A 25 3.42 5.12 3.34
C GLU A 25 4.74 4.65 2.73
N VAL A 26 5.03 5.08 1.51
CA VAL A 26 6.30 4.76 0.83
C VAL A 26 7.49 5.29 1.63
N GLU A 27 7.42 6.53 2.10
CA GLU A 27 8.50 7.12 2.89
C GLU A 27 8.74 6.37 4.19
N VAL A 28 7.67 6.00 4.90
CA VAL A 28 7.79 5.24 6.14
C VAL A 28 8.42 3.87 5.89
N ALA A 29 7.99 3.17 4.85
CA ALA A 29 8.56 1.87 4.52
C ALA A 29 10.05 1.98 4.16
N ARG A 30 10.43 3.01 3.41
CA ARG A 30 11.83 3.25 3.04
C ARG A 30 12.70 3.58 4.25
N ARG A 31 12.18 4.33 5.21
CA ARG A 31 12.89 4.60 6.47
C ARG A 31 13.17 3.31 7.24
N ASP A 32 12.29 2.31 7.11
CA ASP A 32 12.48 1.01 7.72
C ASP A 32 13.37 0.07 6.86
N GLY A 33 13.98 0.59 5.80
CA GLY A 33 14.87 -0.19 4.93
C GLY A 33 14.16 -1.10 3.95
N ARG A 34 12.84 -0.92 3.73
CA ARG A 34 12.08 -1.72 2.77
C ARG A 34 11.94 -0.99 1.45
N ASN A 35 11.94 -1.74 0.35
CA ASN A 35 11.63 -1.19 -0.96
C ASN A 35 10.11 -1.07 -1.09
N ALA A 36 9.66 0.14 -1.36
CA ALA A 36 8.24 0.42 -1.53
C ALA A 36 8.02 1.40 -2.66
N ARG A 37 6.85 1.34 -3.27
CA ARG A 37 6.52 2.22 -4.40
C ARG A 37 5.03 2.45 -4.53
N LEU A 38 4.69 3.60 -5.09
CA LEU A 38 3.35 3.94 -5.54
C LEU A 38 3.21 3.47 -6.99
N LEU A 39 2.16 2.74 -7.28
CA LEU A 39 1.83 2.30 -8.63
C LEU A 39 0.55 3.00 -9.10
N VAL A 40 0.57 3.50 -10.31
CA VAL A 40 -0.58 4.14 -10.94
C VAL A 40 -1.01 3.29 -12.13
N PRO A 41 -2.09 2.50 -12.02
CA PRO A 41 -2.58 1.73 -13.14
C PRO A 41 -3.00 2.64 -14.29
N LEU A 42 -2.49 2.37 -15.48
CA LEU A 42 -2.87 3.12 -16.69
C LEU A 42 -4.12 2.54 -17.35
N THR A 43 -4.42 1.28 -17.06
CA THR A 43 -5.63 0.61 -17.50
C THR A 43 -6.34 0.02 -16.31
N ARG A 44 -7.67 -0.01 -16.33
CA ARG A 44 -8.46 -0.65 -15.29
C ARG A 44 -9.20 -1.83 -15.90
N GLY A 45 -8.70 -3.02 -15.63
CA GLY A 45 -9.44 -4.24 -15.91
C GLY A 45 -10.56 -4.43 -14.90
N GLN A 46 -11.31 -5.50 -15.04
CA GLN A 46 -12.36 -5.86 -14.10
C GLN A 46 -11.76 -6.00 -12.68
N GLY A 47 -12.34 -5.30 -11.72
CA GLY A 47 -11.83 -5.30 -10.36
C GLY A 47 -10.57 -4.46 -10.13
N GLY A 48 -10.15 -3.66 -11.13
CA GLY A 48 -8.96 -2.84 -11.01
C GLY A 48 -9.13 -1.69 -10.02
N ALA A 49 -8.01 -1.29 -9.42
CA ALA A 49 -7.95 -0.19 -8.46
C ALA A 49 -7.49 1.12 -9.12
N ALA A 50 -7.79 2.23 -8.47
CA ALA A 50 -7.32 3.54 -8.92
C ALA A 50 -5.83 3.73 -8.66
N LEU A 51 -5.34 3.27 -7.51
CA LEU A 51 -3.95 3.43 -7.06
C LEU A 51 -3.51 2.19 -6.30
N GLN A 52 -2.21 1.94 -6.26
CA GLN A 52 -1.65 0.81 -5.53
C GLN A 52 -0.40 1.23 -4.77
N PHE A 53 -0.20 0.62 -3.62
CA PHE A 53 1.02 0.68 -2.82
C PHE A 53 1.63 -0.72 -2.79
N GLU A 54 2.91 -0.83 -3.14
CA GLU A 54 3.60 -2.11 -3.14
C GLU A 54 4.84 -2.04 -2.26
N VAL A 55 5.04 -3.06 -1.43
CA VAL A 55 6.21 -3.17 -0.58
C VAL A 55 6.83 -4.56 -0.68
N GLU A 56 8.16 -4.61 -0.77
CA GLU A 56 8.92 -5.85 -0.79
C GLU A 56 9.21 -6.30 0.64
N LEU A 57 9.04 -7.59 0.88
CA LEU A 57 9.30 -8.22 2.17
C LEU A 57 10.25 -9.39 1.97
N GLY A 58 11.27 -9.50 2.83
CA GLY A 58 12.22 -10.61 2.78
C GLY A 58 11.68 -11.89 3.38
N SER A 59 10.71 -11.80 4.29
CA SER A 59 10.17 -12.95 5.02
C SER A 59 8.69 -12.75 5.34
N LEU A 60 8.02 -13.86 5.69
CA LEU A 60 6.63 -13.81 6.15
C LEU A 60 6.49 -13.17 7.53
N ASP A 61 7.53 -13.18 8.35
CA ASP A 61 7.53 -12.48 9.63
C ASP A 61 7.39 -10.97 9.44
N GLN A 62 8.03 -10.41 8.42
CA GLN A 62 7.86 -9.01 8.06
C GLN A 62 6.44 -8.72 7.61
N LEU A 63 5.78 -9.66 6.94
CA LEU A 63 4.40 -9.53 6.53
C LEU A 63 3.48 -9.34 7.73
N GLU A 64 3.68 -10.13 8.80
CA GLU A 64 2.89 -9.99 10.02
C GLU A 64 2.98 -8.57 10.59
N ARG A 65 4.19 -8.01 10.62
CA ARG A 65 4.39 -6.63 11.09
C ARG A 65 3.67 -5.61 10.20
N VAL A 66 3.72 -5.80 8.88
CA VAL A 66 3.04 -4.92 7.93
C VAL A 66 1.52 -5.00 8.10
N ARG A 67 0.98 -6.22 8.28
CA ARG A 67 -0.46 -6.41 8.47
C ARG A 67 -0.97 -5.73 9.73
N HIS A 68 -0.22 -5.80 10.82
CA HIS A 68 -0.61 -5.20 12.08
C HIS A 68 -0.39 -3.71 12.14
N SER A 69 0.59 -3.19 11.40
CA SER A 69 0.98 -1.79 11.44
C SER A 69 0.65 -0.99 10.19
N GLY A 70 0.01 -1.60 9.17
CA GLY A 70 -0.27 -0.92 7.90
C GLY A 70 0.98 -0.43 7.17
N GLY A 71 2.15 -0.99 7.50
CA GLY A 71 3.42 -0.59 6.89
C GLY A 71 4.12 0.55 7.60
N ALA A 72 3.52 1.13 8.65
CA ALA A 72 4.08 2.24 9.41
C ALA A 72 4.08 1.92 10.91
N PRO A 73 5.05 2.39 11.70
CA PRO A 73 5.07 2.17 13.14
C PRO A 73 4.22 3.19 13.91
N GLY A 74 3.61 2.77 15.01
CA GLY A 74 3.05 3.61 16.04
C GLY A 74 1.95 4.58 15.60
N GLU A 75 2.09 5.82 16.00
CA GLU A 75 1.09 6.88 15.81
C GLU A 75 0.88 7.22 14.33
N ASP A 76 1.90 7.07 13.48
CA ASP A 76 1.79 7.34 12.05
C ASP A 76 0.79 6.39 11.37
N VAL A 77 0.69 5.16 11.86
CA VAL A 77 -0.27 4.18 11.34
C VAL A 77 -1.69 4.63 11.58
N ALA A 78 -2.02 5.00 12.82
CA ALA A 78 -3.38 5.39 13.17
C ALA A 78 -3.82 6.62 12.36
N SER A 79 -2.93 7.61 12.22
CA SER A 79 -3.19 8.82 11.44
C SER A 79 -3.41 8.50 9.96
N LEU A 80 -2.55 7.68 9.36
CA LEU A 80 -2.70 7.29 7.96
C LEU A 80 -3.99 6.51 7.71
N MET A 81 -4.31 5.55 8.56
CA MET A 81 -5.52 4.74 8.41
C MET A 81 -6.78 5.61 8.56
N GLN A 82 -6.78 6.56 9.48
CA GLN A 82 -7.88 7.48 9.63
C GLN A 82 -8.06 8.35 8.39
N ASP A 83 -6.98 8.91 7.88
CA ASP A 83 -7.00 9.74 6.67
C ASP A 83 -7.49 8.94 5.46
N PHE A 84 -7.03 7.70 5.29
CA PHE A 84 -7.51 6.83 4.23
C PHE A 84 -8.99 6.51 4.37
N SER A 85 -9.47 6.26 5.59
CA SER A 85 -10.87 5.88 5.81
C SER A 85 -11.85 6.97 5.36
N GLU A 86 -11.40 8.21 5.32
CA GLU A 86 -12.23 9.34 4.88
C GLU A 86 -12.45 9.36 3.36
N ILE A 87 -11.55 8.75 2.59
CA ILE A 87 -11.56 8.87 1.12
C ILE A 87 -11.73 7.54 0.39
N LEU A 88 -11.58 6.40 1.07
CA LEU A 88 -11.72 5.10 0.42
C LEU A 88 -13.19 4.77 0.19
N LEU A 89 -13.49 4.26 -1.01
CA LEU A 89 -14.83 3.78 -1.37
C LEU A 89 -15.12 2.41 -0.77
N ALA A 90 -14.06 1.65 -0.47
CA ALA A 90 -14.15 0.32 0.08
C ALA A 90 -12.85 0.02 0.86
N PRO A 91 -12.82 -0.99 1.72
CA PRO A 91 -11.58 -1.42 2.35
C PRO A 91 -10.52 -1.75 1.30
N PRO A 92 -9.22 -1.48 1.56
CA PRO A 92 -8.16 -1.79 0.61
C PRO A 92 -8.12 -3.27 0.27
N GLY A 93 -7.92 -3.58 -1.00
CA GLY A 93 -7.60 -4.93 -1.43
C GLY A 93 -6.15 -5.24 -1.08
N VAL A 94 -5.87 -6.48 -0.67
CA VAL A 94 -4.51 -6.89 -0.33
C VAL A 94 -4.17 -8.16 -1.10
N GLU A 95 -3.05 -8.12 -1.83
CA GLU A 95 -2.49 -9.29 -2.48
C GLU A 95 -1.09 -9.55 -1.93
N ILE A 96 -0.79 -10.81 -1.70
CA ILE A 96 0.54 -11.24 -1.27
C ILE A 96 1.07 -12.17 -2.34
N LEU A 97 2.19 -11.78 -2.93
CA LEU A 97 2.80 -12.48 -4.04
C LEU A 97 4.19 -12.96 -3.66
N ARG A 98 4.50 -14.19 -3.99
CA ARG A 98 5.87 -14.71 -3.87
C ARG A 98 6.56 -14.55 -5.22
N VAL A 99 7.75 -13.97 -5.20
CA VAL A 99 8.58 -13.92 -6.42
C VAL A 99 9.20 -15.29 -6.63
N ALA A 100 8.73 -16.02 -7.64
CA ALA A 100 9.22 -17.36 -7.95
C ALA A 100 10.48 -17.32 -8.83
N GLU A 101 10.54 -16.38 -9.78
CA GLU A 101 11.65 -16.21 -10.72
C GLU A 101 11.77 -14.76 -11.14
N GLY A 102 12.91 -14.41 -11.73
CA GLY A 102 13.11 -13.12 -12.37
C GLY A 102 13.51 -12.00 -11.42
N GLY A 103 14.00 -12.34 -10.31
CA GLY A 103 14.45 -11.49 -9.22
C GLY A 103 14.76 -10.05 -9.45
#